data_ff1e6abbc09d9c1bbdb45abd8aaf6390
#
_entry.id   ff1e6abbc09d9c1bbdb45abd8aaf6390
#
_cell.length_a   1.000
_cell.length_b   1.000
_cell.length_c   1.000
_cell.angle_alpha   90.00
_cell.angle_beta   90.00
_cell.angle_gamma   90.00
#
_symmetry.space_group_name_H-M   'P 1'
#
loop_
_entity.id
_entity.type
_entity.pdbx_description
1 polymer ?
#
loop_
_entity_poly.entity_id
_entity_poly.type
_entity_poly.pdbx_seq_one_letter_code
_entity_poly.pdbx_strand_id
1 'polypeptide(L)'
;YATEALGVETKIFAPADYNGVIQGLLGGTLDMAWLGASSYAATYLQDPEAVEPVLVKVNLDGSIGYHSIGFARVDSGIDSLDAMEGKVFGFGDPNSTSGYLIPSIEIPQYKDGITMESGEYFGEVKFTGGHEQTIVAVANGDIDGGVTWAAGLNDNWEDGYDSGALRKAVDAGLVDMNDLVQIWQSAVIPEGPVVLRKALPVDVKATMTELVDSLYENDPECSYGVFSGDGLGAQPVTHETYISIVEARQAKIGG
;
A
#
# COMPACT_ATOMS: atom_id res chain seq x y z
N TYR A 1 -5.21 19.52 -14.96
CA TYR A 1 -4.26 18.90 -15.90
C TYR A 1 -4.95 17.89 -16.82
N ALA A 2 -5.52 16.78 -16.29
CA ALA A 2 -6.09 15.73 -17.13
C ALA A 2 -7.22 16.22 -18.06
N THR A 3 -8.14 17.08 -17.55
CA THR A 3 -9.19 17.71 -18.37
C THR A 3 -8.59 18.56 -19.50
N GLU A 4 -7.53 19.30 -19.24
CA GLU A 4 -6.85 20.14 -20.23
C GLU A 4 -6.12 19.29 -21.27
N ALA A 5 -5.36 18.29 -20.82
CA ALA A 5 -4.57 17.41 -21.69
C ALA A 5 -5.44 16.55 -22.62
N LEU A 6 -6.57 16.06 -22.12
CA LEU A 6 -7.48 15.18 -22.86
C LEU A 6 -8.57 15.94 -23.63
N GLY A 7 -8.81 17.23 -23.31
CA GLY A 7 -9.90 18.00 -23.89
C GLY A 7 -11.31 17.52 -23.52
N VAL A 8 -11.43 16.70 -22.48
CA VAL A 8 -12.69 16.15 -21.96
C VAL A 8 -12.77 16.35 -20.45
N GLU A 9 -13.98 16.46 -19.92
CA GLU A 9 -14.17 16.56 -18.48
C GLU A 9 -13.64 15.30 -17.78
N THR A 10 -12.75 15.47 -16.79
CA THR A 10 -12.25 14.40 -15.93
C THR A 10 -12.79 14.57 -14.53
N LYS A 11 -13.02 13.46 -13.82
CA LYS A 11 -13.57 13.44 -12.47
C LYS A 11 -12.68 12.62 -11.54
N ILE A 12 -12.49 13.13 -10.34
CA ILE A 12 -11.87 12.37 -9.26
C ILE A 12 -12.97 11.53 -8.61
N PHE A 13 -12.69 10.24 -8.47
CA PHE A 13 -13.52 9.31 -7.72
C PHE A 13 -12.77 8.90 -6.45
N ALA A 14 -13.40 9.10 -5.30
CA ALA A 14 -12.86 8.75 -4.00
C ALA A 14 -13.74 7.67 -3.35
N PRO A 15 -13.49 6.38 -3.60
CA PRO A 15 -14.23 5.30 -2.97
C PRO A 15 -13.92 5.21 -1.47
N ALA A 16 -14.79 4.53 -0.73
CA ALA A 16 -14.64 4.36 0.72
C ALA A 16 -13.53 3.35 1.09
N ASP A 17 -13.20 2.43 0.18
CA ASP A 17 -12.26 1.34 0.40
C ASP A 17 -11.56 0.90 -0.90
N TYR A 18 -10.59 0.00 -0.77
CA TYR A 18 -9.85 -0.57 -1.90
C TYR A 18 -10.75 -1.35 -2.88
N ASN A 19 -11.78 -2.03 -2.36
CA ASN A 19 -12.69 -2.78 -3.22
C ASN A 19 -13.49 -1.86 -4.16
N GLY A 20 -13.88 -0.67 -3.70
CA GLY A 20 -14.53 0.32 -4.54
C GLY A 20 -13.70 0.74 -5.75
N VAL A 21 -12.37 0.86 -5.59
CA VAL A 21 -11.45 1.12 -6.71
C VAL A 21 -11.41 -0.06 -7.68
N ILE A 22 -11.22 -1.29 -7.16
CA ILE A 22 -11.16 -2.52 -7.95
C ILE A 22 -12.44 -2.66 -8.80
N GLN A 23 -13.60 -2.55 -8.16
CA GLN A 23 -14.89 -2.68 -8.86
C GLN A 23 -15.13 -1.53 -9.85
N GLY A 24 -14.65 -0.32 -9.56
CA GLY A 24 -14.71 0.82 -10.46
C GLY A 24 -13.92 0.57 -11.77
N LEU A 25 -12.71 0.01 -11.67
CA LEU A 25 -11.89 -0.37 -12.83
C LEU A 25 -12.53 -1.51 -13.63
N LEU A 26 -12.97 -2.58 -12.96
CA LEU A 26 -13.64 -3.72 -13.60
C LEU A 26 -14.95 -3.32 -14.27
N GLY A 27 -15.74 -2.47 -13.63
CA GLY A 27 -17.01 -1.97 -14.15
C GLY A 27 -16.91 -0.83 -15.16
N GLY A 28 -15.69 -0.32 -15.43
CA GLY A 28 -15.46 0.76 -16.40
C GLY A 28 -15.95 2.14 -15.94
N THR A 29 -16.13 2.35 -14.63
CA THR A 29 -16.44 3.67 -14.04
C THR A 29 -15.19 4.43 -13.63
N LEU A 30 -14.05 3.75 -13.54
CA LEU A 30 -12.72 4.32 -13.37
C LEU A 30 -11.85 3.97 -14.57
N ASP A 31 -11.11 4.93 -15.07
CA ASP A 31 -10.21 4.77 -16.22
C ASP A 31 -8.74 4.67 -15.80
N MET A 32 -8.38 5.24 -14.64
CA MET A 32 -7.03 5.23 -14.09
C MET A 32 -7.09 5.14 -12.57
N ALA A 33 -6.12 4.43 -11.98
CA ALA A 33 -5.88 4.45 -10.54
C ALA A 33 -4.41 4.17 -10.23
N TRP A 34 -3.92 4.66 -9.09
CA TRP A 34 -2.74 4.12 -8.45
C TRP A 34 -3.19 3.02 -7.46
N LEU A 35 -2.66 1.83 -7.62
CA LEU A 35 -3.04 0.64 -6.85
C LEU A 35 -1.86 0.13 -6.02
N GLY A 36 -2.12 -0.44 -4.86
CA GLY A 36 -1.17 -1.38 -4.28
C GLY A 36 -1.05 -2.65 -5.15
N ALA A 37 0.09 -3.31 -5.14
CA ALA A 37 0.32 -4.50 -5.96
C ALA A 37 -0.71 -5.64 -5.72
N SER A 38 -1.22 -5.78 -4.48
CA SER A 38 -2.29 -6.73 -4.15
C SER A 38 -3.64 -6.34 -4.76
N SER A 39 -3.97 -5.05 -4.81
CA SER A 39 -5.19 -4.56 -5.47
C SER A 39 -5.11 -4.73 -6.99
N TYR A 40 -3.92 -4.50 -7.58
CA TYR A 40 -3.66 -4.85 -8.98
C TYR A 40 -3.87 -6.34 -9.23
N ALA A 41 -3.28 -7.20 -8.39
CA ALA A 41 -3.46 -8.65 -8.48
C ALA A 41 -4.94 -9.06 -8.35
N ALA A 42 -5.69 -8.42 -7.45
CA ALA A 42 -7.12 -8.67 -7.29
C ALA A 42 -7.94 -8.30 -8.52
N THR A 43 -7.59 -7.20 -9.18
CA THR A 43 -8.22 -6.78 -10.44
C THR A 43 -7.87 -7.76 -11.56
N TYR A 44 -6.58 -8.08 -11.72
CA TYR A 44 -6.08 -9.00 -12.74
C TYR A 44 -6.66 -10.41 -12.62
N LEU A 45 -6.77 -10.97 -11.43
CA LEU A 45 -7.33 -12.31 -11.20
C LEU A 45 -8.83 -12.39 -11.52
N GLN A 46 -9.56 -11.28 -11.42
CA GLN A 46 -10.97 -11.23 -11.82
C GLN A 46 -11.13 -11.04 -13.33
N ASP A 47 -10.34 -10.16 -13.94
CA ASP A 47 -10.31 -9.95 -15.38
C ASP A 47 -8.91 -9.47 -15.83
N PRO A 48 -8.10 -10.35 -16.45
CA PRO A 48 -6.79 -10.00 -16.98
C PRO A 48 -6.82 -8.91 -18.09
N GLU A 49 -7.99 -8.69 -18.69
CA GLU A 49 -8.16 -7.68 -19.74
C GLU A 49 -8.70 -6.33 -19.21
N ALA A 50 -8.98 -6.21 -17.91
CA ALA A 50 -9.53 -4.99 -17.36
C ALA A 50 -8.53 -3.83 -17.40
N VAL A 51 -7.32 -4.04 -16.88
CA VAL A 51 -6.30 -2.99 -16.72
C VAL A 51 -4.91 -3.45 -17.14
N GLU A 52 -4.06 -2.48 -17.44
CA GLU A 52 -2.61 -2.66 -17.62
C GLU A 52 -1.83 -1.71 -16.71
N PRO A 53 -0.74 -2.17 -16.06
CA PRO A 53 0.16 -1.30 -15.34
C PRO A 53 1.02 -0.52 -16.33
N VAL A 54 1.22 0.77 -16.08
CA VAL A 54 1.94 1.66 -16.99
C VAL A 54 3.16 2.32 -16.34
N LEU A 55 3.03 2.77 -15.10
CA LEU A 55 4.07 3.47 -14.36
C LEU A 55 4.13 2.96 -12.92
N VAL A 56 5.29 3.12 -12.31
CA VAL A 56 5.53 2.91 -10.88
C VAL A 56 6.34 4.08 -10.32
N LYS A 57 6.04 4.49 -9.09
CA LYS A 57 6.80 5.51 -8.36
C LYS A 57 8.25 5.05 -8.17
N VAL A 58 9.19 5.98 -8.32
CA VAL A 58 10.59 5.83 -7.92
C VAL A 58 10.79 6.55 -6.59
N ASN A 59 11.20 5.82 -5.56
CA ASN A 59 11.42 6.35 -4.22
C ASN A 59 12.64 7.28 -4.16
N LEU A 60 12.81 8.04 -3.08
CA LEU A 60 13.92 8.98 -2.88
C LEU A 60 15.30 8.32 -2.95
N ASP A 61 15.40 7.03 -2.62
CA ASP A 61 16.63 6.24 -2.73
C ASP A 61 16.86 5.60 -4.13
N GLY A 62 15.98 5.91 -5.10
CA GLY A 62 16.02 5.37 -6.45
C GLY A 62 15.41 3.98 -6.60
N SER A 63 14.92 3.37 -5.53
CA SER A 63 14.27 2.06 -5.59
C SER A 63 12.82 2.15 -6.07
N ILE A 64 12.27 1.00 -6.49
CA ILE A 64 10.85 0.79 -6.75
C ILE A 64 10.28 -0.28 -5.81
N GLY A 65 10.80 -0.32 -4.60
CA GLY A 65 10.41 -1.26 -3.56
C GLY A 65 10.20 -0.56 -2.23
N TYR A 66 9.44 -1.21 -1.37
CA TYR A 66 9.11 -0.72 -0.04
C TYR A 66 8.92 -1.88 0.94
N HIS A 67 8.60 -1.60 2.19
CA HIS A 67 8.36 -2.60 3.23
C HIS A 67 7.01 -2.43 3.91
N SER A 68 6.43 -3.55 4.31
CA SER A 68 5.43 -3.57 5.37
C SER A 68 6.15 -3.52 6.72
N ILE A 69 5.69 -2.65 7.60
CA ILE A 69 6.27 -2.41 8.92
C ILE A 69 5.26 -2.80 9.99
N GLY A 70 5.64 -3.72 10.86
CA GLY A 70 4.92 -4.02 12.09
C GLY A 70 5.37 -3.09 13.21
N PHE A 71 4.45 -2.50 13.95
CA PHE A 71 4.75 -1.53 15.00
C PHE A 71 3.77 -1.60 16.17
N ALA A 72 4.22 -1.12 17.31
CA ALA A 72 3.47 -1.02 18.55
C ALA A 72 3.83 0.28 19.29
N ARG A 73 3.14 0.58 20.40
CA ARG A 73 3.55 1.68 21.29
C ARG A 73 4.68 1.26 22.20
N VAL A 74 5.61 2.18 22.46
CA VAL A 74 6.72 1.99 23.40
C VAL A 74 6.21 1.70 24.82
N ASP A 75 5.18 2.40 25.28
CA ASP A 75 4.62 2.27 26.62
C ASP A 75 3.82 0.96 26.83
N SER A 76 3.51 0.22 25.75
CA SER A 76 2.87 -1.09 25.83
C SER A 76 3.80 -2.21 26.32
N GLY A 77 5.12 -2.00 26.23
CA GLY A 77 6.13 -3.03 26.51
C GLY A 77 6.23 -4.10 25.42
N ILE A 78 5.60 -3.90 24.27
CA ILE A 78 5.66 -4.79 23.10
C ILE A 78 6.80 -4.31 22.21
N ASP A 79 7.87 -5.07 22.09
CA ASP A 79 9.08 -4.75 21.33
C ASP A 79 9.41 -5.77 20.23
N SER A 80 8.55 -6.76 20.03
CA SER A 80 8.75 -7.86 19.09
C SER A 80 7.44 -8.55 18.75
N LEU A 81 7.42 -9.35 17.67
CA LEU A 81 6.27 -10.23 17.37
C LEU A 81 6.02 -11.27 18.48
N ASP A 82 7.07 -11.69 19.19
CA ASP A 82 6.90 -12.62 20.33
C ASP A 82 6.08 -12.00 21.46
N ALA A 83 6.24 -10.72 21.71
CA ALA A 83 5.47 -9.98 22.73
C ALA A 83 4.02 -9.69 22.31
N MET A 84 3.66 -9.98 21.05
CA MET A 84 2.29 -9.87 20.55
C MET A 84 1.39 -11.08 20.87
N GLU A 85 1.92 -12.14 21.48
CA GLU A 85 1.10 -13.31 21.87
C GLU A 85 -0.05 -12.89 22.79
N GLY A 86 -1.28 -13.28 22.42
CA GLY A 86 -2.51 -12.94 23.13
C GLY A 86 -2.98 -11.49 23.00
N LYS A 87 -2.31 -10.66 22.20
CA LYS A 87 -2.61 -9.23 21.98
C LYS A 87 -3.54 -9.00 20.79
N VAL A 88 -4.05 -7.78 20.67
CA VAL A 88 -4.88 -7.35 19.55
C VAL A 88 -3.98 -6.85 18.41
N PHE A 89 -4.03 -7.52 17.25
CA PHE A 89 -3.24 -7.18 16.07
C PHE A 89 -4.12 -6.59 14.95
N GLY A 90 -3.67 -5.49 14.35
CA GLY A 90 -4.39 -4.75 13.32
C GLY A 90 -3.80 -4.90 11.92
N PHE A 91 -4.65 -5.31 10.97
CA PHE A 91 -4.41 -5.16 9.54
C PHE A 91 -5.12 -3.92 9.00
N GLY A 92 -4.66 -3.41 7.85
CA GLY A 92 -5.33 -2.32 7.14
C GLY A 92 -6.62 -2.77 6.42
N ASP A 93 -6.55 -2.88 5.09
CA ASP A 93 -7.63 -3.36 4.22
C ASP A 93 -7.27 -4.75 3.64
N PRO A 94 -8.22 -5.68 3.48
CA PRO A 94 -7.99 -7.01 2.91
C PRO A 94 -7.37 -7.01 1.50
N ASN A 95 -7.50 -5.92 0.75
CA ASN A 95 -6.92 -5.74 -0.58
C ASN A 95 -5.57 -5.01 -0.56
N SER A 96 -5.10 -4.55 0.62
CA SER A 96 -3.79 -3.92 0.76
C SER A 96 -2.67 -4.95 0.65
N THR A 97 -1.57 -4.57 -0.01
CA THR A 97 -0.36 -5.40 -0.11
C THR A 97 0.36 -5.48 1.23
N SER A 98 0.82 -4.35 1.74
CA SER A 98 1.56 -4.23 3.00
C SER A 98 0.67 -4.16 4.24
N GLY A 99 -0.59 -3.76 4.08
CA GLY A 99 -1.56 -3.74 5.17
C GLY A 99 -2.22 -5.09 5.43
N TYR A 100 -2.06 -6.09 4.55
CA TYR A 100 -2.64 -7.41 4.75
C TYR A 100 -1.94 -8.55 4.03
N LEU A 101 -1.85 -8.55 2.68
CA LEU A 101 -1.43 -9.74 1.92
C LEU A 101 -0.06 -10.25 2.40
N ILE A 102 0.95 -9.41 2.33
CA ILE A 102 2.32 -9.79 2.66
C ILE A 102 2.48 -10.13 4.15
N PRO A 103 2.07 -9.27 5.11
CA PRO A 103 2.20 -9.63 6.51
C PRO A 103 1.40 -10.90 6.87
N SER A 104 0.26 -11.16 6.25
CA SER A 104 -0.53 -12.38 6.50
C SER A 104 0.14 -13.67 6.01
N ILE A 105 1.17 -13.55 5.17
CA ILE A 105 1.98 -14.68 4.65
C ILE A 105 3.30 -14.78 5.42
N GLU A 106 3.98 -13.65 5.62
CA GLU A 106 5.34 -13.65 6.17
C GLU A 106 5.38 -13.71 7.71
N ILE A 107 4.43 -13.09 8.41
CA ILE A 107 4.38 -13.17 9.89
C ILE A 107 4.25 -14.62 10.38
N PRO A 108 3.40 -15.48 9.79
CA PRO A 108 3.36 -16.90 10.14
C PRO A 108 4.68 -17.66 9.92
N GLN A 109 5.53 -17.16 9.00
CA GLN A 109 6.84 -17.76 8.71
C GLN A 109 7.94 -17.31 9.69
N TYR A 110 7.70 -16.25 10.44
CA TYR A 110 8.66 -15.74 11.43
C TYR A 110 8.91 -16.73 12.56
N LYS A 111 7.85 -17.42 13.02
CA LYS A 111 7.93 -18.40 14.12
C LYS A 111 6.81 -19.43 13.98
N ASP A 112 7.14 -20.71 14.20
CA ASP A 112 6.15 -21.78 14.27
C ASP A 112 5.07 -21.49 15.32
N GLY A 113 3.82 -21.68 14.94
CA GLY A 113 2.64 -21.45 15.79
C GLY A 113 2.02 -20.07 15.70
N ILE A 114 2.62 -19.12 14.96
CA ILE A 114 1.93 -17.87 14.64
C ILE A 114 0.91 -18.13 13.53
N THR A 115 -0.35 -17.83 13.81
CA THR A 115 -1.44 -17.83 12.82
C THR A 115 -2.11 -16.47 12.80
N MET A 116 -2.81 -16.17 11.71
CA MET A 116 -3.55 -14.92 11.55
C MET A 116 -5.02 -15.06 11.98
N GLU A 117 -5.37 -16.14 12.68
CA GLU A 117 -6.71 -16.37 13.21
C GLU A 117 -6.85 -15.78 14.61
N SER A 118 -7.96 -15.04 14.84
CA SER A 118 -8.26 -14.49 16.16
C SER A 118 -8.47 -15.60 17.18
N GLY A 119 -7.89 -15.40 18.37
CA GLY A 119 -8.02 -16.35 19.47
C GLY A 119 -7.00 -17.50 19.44
N GLU A 120 -6.08 -17.51 18.46
CA GLU A 120 -4.96 -18.42 18.43
C GLU A 120 -3.69 -17.73 18.95
N TYR A 121 -2.71 -17.42 18.08
CA TYR A 121 -1.51 -16.69 18.54
C TYR A 121 -1.86 -15.28 18.99
N PHE A 122 -2.57 -14.52 18.15
CA PHE A 122 -3.12 -13.23 18.54
C PHE A 122 -4.44 -13.42 19.28
N GLY A 123 -4.66 -12.67 20.36
CA GLY A 123 -5.94 -12.71 21.09
C GLY A 123 -7.09 -12.25 20.21
N GLU A 124 -6.85 -11.23 19.38
CA GLU A 124 -7.78 -10.75 18.37
C GLU A 124 -7.01 -10.23 17.14
N VAL A 125 -7.55 -10.48 15.95
CA VAL A 125 -7.08 -9.89 14.68
C VAL A 125 -8.18 -9.02 14.11
N LYS A 126 -7.86 -7.75 13.81
CA LYS A 126 -8.83 -6.76 13.31
C LYS A 126 -8.41 -6.19 11.96
N PHE A 127 -9.38 -5.86 11.13
CA PHE A 127 -9.19 -4.97 9.99
C PHE A 127 -9.62 -3.57 10.39
N THR A 128 -8.69 -2.61 10.30
CA THR A 128 -8.92 -1.21 10.69
C THR A 128 -9.49 -0.36 9.55
N GLY A 129 -9.43 -0.87 8.32
CA GLY A 129 -9.93 -0.21 7.11
C GLY A 129 -8.85 0.45 6.25
N GLY A 130 -7.65 0.71 6.78
CA GLY A 130 -6.56 1.32 6.02
C GLY A 130 -5.32 1.60 6.87
N HIS A 131 -4.27 2.10 6.23
CA HIS A 131 -2.99 2.36 6.89
C HIS A 131 -3.08 3.43 7.97
N GLU A 132 -3.74 4.53 7.65
CA GLU A 132 -3.90 5.66 8.56
C GLU A 132 -4.72 5.27 9.79
N GLN A 133 -5.81 4.53 9.57
CA GLN A 133 -6.65 3.98 10.63
C GLN A 133 -5.87 3.02 11.53
N THR A 134 -5.00 2.17 10.95
CA THR A 134 -4.14 1.27 11.75
C THR A 134 -3.17 2.08 12.63
N ILE A 135 -2.52 3.11 12.05
CA ILE A 135 -1.56 3.95 12.78
C ILE A 135 -2.26 4.65 13.96
N VAL A 136 -3.41 5.26 13.71
CA VAL A 136 -4.18 5.97 14.74
C VAL A 136 -4.71 5.00 15.81
N ALA A 137 -5.18 3.81 15.42
CA ALA A 137 -5.67 2.81 16.36
C ALA A 137 -4.57 2.28 17.29
N VAL A 138 -3.34 2.08 16.78
CA VAL A 138 -2.18 1.73 17.62
C VAL A 138 -1.81 2.89 18.54
N ALA A 139 -1.69 4.10 18.02
CA ALA A 139 -1.31 5.27 18.80
C ALA A 139 -2.29 5.55 19.95
N ASN A 140 -3.58 5.38 19.72
CA ASN A 140 -4.62 5.54 20.75
C ASN A 140 -4.72 4.37 21.74
N GLY A 141 -4.12 3.20 21.40
CA GLY A 141 -4.25 1.99 22.21
C GLY A 141 -5.55 1.22 21.99
N ASP A 142 -6.25 1.46 20.89
CA ASP A 142 -7.45 0.70 20.49
C ASP A 142 -7.08 -0.72 20.03
N ILE A 143 -5.83 -0.89 19.56
CA ILE A 143 -5.16 -2.16 19.25
C ILE A 143 -3.73 -2.11 19.81
N ASP A 144 -3.14 -3.27 20.09
CA ASP A 144 -1.83 -3.37 20.72
C ASP A 144 -0.67 -3.18 19.73
N GLY A 145 -0.85 -3.65 18.51
CA GLY A 145 0.09 -3.49 17.40
C GLY A 145 -0.59 -3.69 16.05
N GLY A 146 0.09 -3.33 14.98
CA GLY A 146 -0.47 -3.45 13.63
C GLY A 146 0.59 -3.26 12.56
N VAL A 147 0.16 -3.29 11.30
CA VAL A 147 1.04 -3.11 10.14
C VAL A 147 0.67 -1.89 9.32
N THR A 148 1.71 -1.24 8.80
CA THR A 148 1.59 -0.15 7.82
C THR A 148 2.72 -0.28 6.80
N TRP A 149 3.00 0.78 6.01
CA TRP A 149 4.07 0.76 5.03
C TRP A 149 5.01 1.96 5.18
N ALA A 150 6.27 1.70 4.84
CA ALA A 150 7.31 2.70 4.71
C ALA A 150 8.01 2.49 3.37
N ALA A 151 8.23 3.56 2.62
CA ALA A 151 8.85 3.52 1.29
C ALA A 151 10.35 3.72 1.39
N GLY A 152 11.04 3.18 0.37
CA GLY A 152 12.50 3.18 0.32
C GLY A 152 13.10 1.91 0.93
N LEU A 153 14.29 1.57 0.47
CA LEU A 153 15.04 0.38 0.92
C LEU A 153 16.21 0.75 1.84
N ASN A 154 16.61 2.03 1.83
CA ASN A 154 17.73 2.55 2.62
C ASN A 154 17.28 3.30 3.88
N ASP A 155 15.98 3.44 4.08
CA ASP A 155 15.40 4.10 5.22
C ASP A 155 15.41 3.22 6.45
N ASN A 156 15.35 3.85 7.60
CA ASN A 156 15.34 3.16 8.88
C ASN A 156 14.23 3.72 9.80
N TRP A 157 13.91 2.92 10.80
CA TRP A 157 12.91 3.28 11.80
C TRP A 157 13.28 4.52 12.62
N GLU A 158 14.56 4.69 12.97
CA GLU A 158 15.02 5.75 13.87
C GLU A 158 14.84 7.14 13.27
N ASP A 159 14.96 7.26 11.94
CA ASP A 159 14.74 8.51 11.21
C ASP A 159 13.26 8.71 10.82
N GLY A 160 12.40 7.75 11.09
CA GLY A 160 10.96 7.80 10.85
C GLY A 160 10.57 7.60 9.39
N TYR A 161 11.46 7.07 8.58
CA TYR A 161 11.35 6.87 7.14
C TYR A 161 11.14 8.17 6.33
N ASP A 162 11.60 8.22 5.11
CA ASP A 162 11.49 9.39 4.22
C ASP A 162 10.11 9.52 3.59
N SER A 163 9.39 8.42 3.39
CA SER A 163 8.04 8.43 2.86
C SER A 163 7.22 7.21 3.30
N GLY A 164 5.94 7.21 2.96
CA GLY A 164 5.02 6.16 3.35
C GLY A 164 3.94 6.62 4.33
N ALA A 165 3.05 5.72 4.70
CA ALA A 165 1.92 6.08 5.57
C ALA A 165 2.38 6.52 6.97
N LEU A 166 3.44 5.89 7.50
CA LEU A 166 3.97 6.26 8.81
C LEU A 166 4.56 7.68 8.78
N ARG A 167 5.39 8.00 7.78
CA ARG A 167 5.95 9.36 7.60
C ARG A 167 4.86 10.40 7.47
N LYS A 168 3.84 10.14 6.66
CA LYS A 168 2.68 11.05 6.52
C LYS A 168 1.96 11.30 7.84
N ALA A 169 1.78 10.27 8.66
CA ALA A 169 1.15 10.41 9.96
C ALA A 169 1.99 11.26 10.93
N VAL A 170 3.32 11.11 10.89
CA VAL A 170 4.27 11.96 11.64
C VAL A 170 4.20 13.41 11.17
N ASP A 171 4.26 13.65 9.86
CA ASP A 171 4.19 15.02 9.29
C ASP A 171 2.86 15.71 9.58
N ALA A 172 1.78 14.93 9.64
CA ALA A 172 0.46 15.43 10.02
C ALA A 172 0.31 15.65 11.55
N GLY A 173 1.33 15.29 12.35
CA GLY A 173 1.28 15.41 13.81
C GLY A 173 0.30 14.43 14.48
N LEU A 174 -0.05 13.34 13.80
CA LEU A 174 -0.95 12.31 14.35
C LEU A 174 -0.21 11.36 15.29
N VAL A 175 1.08 11.16 15.09
CA VAL A 175 1.94 10.29 15.91
C VAL A 175 3.34 10.89 16.06
N ASP A 176 4.02 10.53 17.14
CA ASP A 176 5.46 10.79 17.36
C ASP A 176 6.20 9.46 17.26
N MET A 177 7.30 9.40 16.49
CA MET A 177 8.12 8.19 16.37
C MET A 177 8.70 7.74 17.71
N ASN A 178 8.94 8.67 18.66
CA ASN A 178 9.41 8.33 20.01
C ASN A 178 8.40 7.53 20.83
N ASP A 179 7.11 7.57 20.47
CA ASP A 179 6.04 6.82 21.13
C ASP A 179 5.80 5.44 20.52
N LEU A 180 6.47 5.14 19.41
CA LEU A 180 6.30 3.91 18.64
C LEU A 180 7.59 3.08 18.61
N VAL A 181 7.45 1.79 18.42
CA VAL A 181 8.55 0.84 18.23
C VAL A 181 8.25 -0.11 17.09
N GLN A 182 9.25 -0.37 16.23
CA GLN A 182 9.16 -1.38 15.19
C GLN A 182 9.26 -2.77 15.82
N ILE A 183 8.33 -3.66 15.47
CA ILE A 183 8.29 -5.05 15.96
C ILE A 183 8.50 -6.07 14.85
N TRP A 184 8.40 -5.66 13.58
CA TRP A 184 8.57 -6.52 12.41
C TRP A 184 8.76 -5.70 11.14
N GLN A 185 9.38 -6.32 10.13
CA GLN A 185 9.53 -5.77 8.79
C GLN A 185 9.47 -6.91 7.75
N SER A 186 8.78 -6.68 6.63
CA SER A 186 8.69 -7.65 5.53
C SER A 186 9.97 -7.70 4.69
N ALA A 187 10.06 -8.73 3.85
CA ALA A 187 10.87 -8.66 2.64
C ALA A 187 10.45 -7.46 1.76
N VAL A 188 11.26 -7.16 0.75
CA VAL A 188 10.97 -6.07 -0.21
C VAL A 188 9.70 -6.39 -1.00
N ILE A 189 8.80 -5.43 -1.03
CA ILE A 189 7.55 -5.46 -1.79
C ILE A 189 7.71 -4.52 -3.00
N PRO A 190 7.32 -4.92 -4.23
CA PRO A 190 7.31 -3.98 -5.36
C PRO A 190 6.31 -2.85 -5.11
N GLU A 191 6.69 -1.61 -5.43
CA GLU A 191 5.78 -0.47 -5.39
C GLU A 191 4.56 -0.71 -6.28
N GLY A 192 3.42 -0.15 -5.85
CA GLY A 192 2.17 -0.33 -6.54
C GLY A 192 2.11 0.42 -7.88
N PRO A 193 1.47 -0.16 -8.92
CA PRO A 193 1.40 0.47 -10.22
C PRO A 193 0.35 1.57 -10.32
N VAL A 194 0.62 2.56 -11.18
CA VAL A 194 -0.43 3.29 -11.88
C VAL A 194 -0.95 2.36 -12.97
N VAL A 195 -2.26 2.15 -12.98
CA VAL A 195 -2.94 1.33 -13.98
C VAL A 195 -3.87 2.18 -14.84
N LEU A 196 -3.98 1.80 -16.10
CA LEU A 196 -4.97 2.30 -17.03
C LEU A 196 -5.89 1.17 -17.49
N ARG A 197 -7.15 1.47 -17.70
CA ARG A 197 -8.09 0.50 -18.28
C ARG A 197 -7.68 0.17 -19.72
N LYS A 198 -7.51 -1.12 -20.05
CA LYS A 198 -7.05 -1.58 -21.37
C LYS A 198 -7.97 -1.14 -22.51
N ALA A 199 -9.28 -0.98 -22.24
CA ALA A 199 -10.27 -0.57 -23.22
C ALA A 199 -10.15 0.90 -23.66
N LEU A 200 -9.32 1.72 -23.03
CA LEU A 200 -9.08 3.10 -23.46
C LEU A 200 -8.37 3.17 -24.81
N PRO A 201 -8.66 4.20 -25.64
CA PRO A 201 -7.90 4.48 -26.85
C PRO A 201 -6.40 4.65 -26.56
N VAL A 202 -5.56 4.22 -27.52
CA VAL A 202 -4.09 4.25 -27.35
C VAL A 202 -3.56 5.66 -27.12
N ASP A 203 -4.09 6.64 -27.83
CA ASP A 203 -3.74 8.05 -27.67
C ASP A 203 -4.11 8.62 -26.30
N VAL A 204 -5.28 8.25 -25.77
CA VAL A 204 -5.71 8.60 -24.42
C VAL A 204 -4.76 8.00 -23.38
N LYS A 205 -4.42 6.70 -23.51
CA LYS A 205 -3.48 6.04 -22.61
C LYS A 205 -2.10 6.71 -22.65
N ALA A 206 -1.60 7.02 -23.84
CA ALA A 206 -0.32 7.71 -23.98
C ALA A 206 -0.34 9.09 -23.29
N THR A 207 -1.36 9.90 -23.53
CA THR A 207 -1.50 11.22 -22.89
C THR A 207 -1.59 11.12 -21.37
N MET A 208 -2.35 10.15 -20.83
CA MET A 208 -2.46 9.98 -19.39
C MET A 208 -1.16 9.49 -18.75
N THR A 209 -0.43 8.59 -19.41
CA THR A 209 0.88 8.13 -18.95
C THR A 209 1.88 9.27 -18.90
N GLU A 210 1.97 10.07 -19.99
CA GLU A 210 2.85 11.25 -20.05
C GLU A 210 2.49 12.30 -18.99
N LEU A 211 1.18 12.53 -18.77
CA LEU A 211 0.71 13.43 -17.74
C LEU A 211 1.21 13.01 -16.35
N VAL A 212 1.01 11.75 -15.98
CA VAL A 212 1.42 11.23 -14.65
C VAL A 212 2.93 11.25 -14.50
N ASP A 213 3.68 10.87 -15.53
CA ASP A 213 5.15 10.90 -15.52
C ASP A 213 5.70 12.32 -15.34
N SER A 214 5.05 13.29 -15.97
CA SER A 214 5.45 14.70 -15.89
C SER A 214 5.06 15.42 -14.59
N LEU A 215 4.16 14.86 -13.77
CA LEU A 215 3.67 15.52 -12.54
C LEU A 215 4.80 15.85 -11.58
N TYR A 216 5.77 14.95 -11.47
CA TYR A 216 6.85 15.14 -10.52
C TYR A 216 7.66 16.42 -10.78
N GLU A 217 7.92 16.73 -12.05
CA GLU A 217 8.65 17.93 -12.44
C GLU A 217 7.74 19.17 -12.49
N ASN A 218 6.51 19.02 -12.98
CA ASN A 218 5.61 20.13 -13.26
C ASN A 218 4.75 20.55 -12.06
N ASP A 219 4.43 19.62 -11.16
CA ASP A 219 3.63 19.87 -9.96
C ASP A 219 3.99 18.85 -8.86
N PRO A 220 5.10 19.07 -8.13
CA PRO A 220 5.52 18.17 -7.06
C PRO A 220 4.48 17.99 -5.94
N GLU A 221 3.68 19.01 -5.65
CA GLU A 221 2.61 18.94 -4.64
C GLU A 221 1.49 17.97 -5.09
N CYS A 222 1.09 18.06 -6.36
CA CYS A 222 0.15 17.11 -6.95
C CYS A 222 0.74 15.70 -6.98
N SER A 223 2.01 15.55 -7.36
CA SER A 223 2.73 14.27 -7.35
C SER A 223 2.76 13.65 -5.95
N TYR A 224 3.07 14.44 -4.92
CA TYR A 224 3.02 14.01 -3.52
C TYR A 224 1.63 13.47 -3.14
N GLY A 225 0.58 14.17 -3.55
CA GLY A 225 -0.81 13.74 -3.30
C GLY A 225 -1.16 12.43 -4.01
N VAL A 226 -0.78 12.29 -5.28
CA VAL A 226 -1.05 11.09 -6.10
C VAL A 226 -0.32 9.87 -5.57
N PHE A 227 0.97 10.00 -5.27
CA PHE A 227 1.84 8.88 -4.89
C PHE A 227 2.03 8.70 -3.37
N SER A 228 1.26 9.43 -2.58
CA SER A 228 1.32 9.35 -1.10
C SER A 228 2.73 9.52 -0.53
N GLY A 229 3.45 10.53 -0.97
CA GLY A 229 4.77 10.90 -0.47
C GLY A 229 5.73 11.32 -1.58
N ASP A 230 6.90 11.80 -1.15
CA ASP A 230 7.97 12.21 -2.04
C ASP A 230 8.56 11.04 -2.84
N GLY A 231 9.22 11.38 -3.94
CA GLY A 231 9.89 10.43 -4.82
C GLY A 231 10.72 11.15 -5.87
N LEU A 232 11.41 10.39 -6.71
CA LEU A 232 12.26 10.91 -7.80
C LEU A 232 11.54 10.93 -9.17
N GLY A 233 10.23 10.63 -9.21
CA GLY A 233 9.45 10.54 -10.42
C GLY A 233 8.77 9.19 -10.57
N ALA A 234 8.50 8.79 -11.81
CA ALA A 234 7.93 7.50 -12.14
C ALA A 234 8.77 6.81 -13.23
N GLN A 235 8.62 5.50 -13.38
CA GLN A 235 9.23 4.75 -14.47
C GLN A 235 8.24 3.73 -15.04
N PRO A 236 8.38 3.34 -16.31
CA PRO A 236 7.54 2.31 -16.93
C PRO A 236 7.62 0.98 -16.19
N VAL A 237 6.48 0.30 -16.07
CA VAL A 237 6.37 -1.00 -15.45
C VAL A 237 5.38 -1.88 -16.22
N THR A 238 5.55 -3.19 -16.11
CA THR A 238 4.70 -4.18 -16.78
C THR A 238 4.16 -5.22 -15.80
N HIS A 239 3.27 -6.07 -16.27
CA HIS A 239 2.69 -7.16 -15.48
C HIS A 239 3.74 -8.07 -14.83
N GLU A 240 4.88 -8.30 -15.51
CA GLU A 240 5.96 -9.18 -15.05
C GLU A 240 6.49 -8.79 -13.66
N THR A 241 6.48 -7.51 -13.32
CA THR A 241 6.87 -6.99 -12.00
C THR A 241 5.98 -7.53 -10.88
N TYR A 242 4.74 -7.88 -11.20
CA TYR A 242 3.70 -8.21 -10.19
C TYR A 242 3.33 -9.69 -10.16
N ILE A 243 3.96 -10.55 -10.96
CA ILE A 243 3.62 -12.00 -11.04
C ILE A 243 3.67 -12.65 -9.65
N SER A 244 4.71 -12.40 -8.87
CA SER A 244 4.86 -12.96 -7.52
C SER A 244 3.72 -12.56 -6.58
N ILE A 245 3.23 -11.33 -6.69
CA ILE A 245 2.09 -10.84 -5.89
C ILE A 245 0.77 -11.46 -6.36
N VAL A 246 0.61 -11.63 -7.68
CA VAL A 246 -0.55 -12.33 -8.25
C VAL A 246 -0.60 -13.78 -7.76
N GLU A 247 0.52 -14.50 -7.82
CA GLU A 247 0.64 -15.87 -7.33
C GLU A 247 0.39 -15.98 -5.82
N ALA A 248 0.99 -15.07 -5.02
CA ALA A 248 0.78 -15.01 -3.57
C ALA A 248 -0.70 -14.79 -3.22
N ARG A 249 -1.37 -13.86 -3.93
CA ARG A 249 -2.80 -13.59 -3.71
C ARG A 249 -3.66 -14.77 -4.15
N GLN A 250 -3.37 -15.40 -5.29
CA GLN A 250 -4.09 -16.56 -5.76
C GLN A 250 -3.99 -17.74 -4.78
N ALA A 251 -2.80 -18.00 -4.25
CA ALA A 251 -2.59 -19.03 -3.22
C ALA A 251 -3.39 -18.73 -1.94
N LYS A 252 -3.45 -17.47 -1.51
CA LYS A 252 -4.21 -17.06 -0.32
C LYS A 252 -5.73 -17.22 -0.47
N ILE A 253 -6.26 -17.07 -1.69
CA ILE A 253 -7.71 -17.22 -1.96
C ILE A 253 -8.08 -18.70 -2.13
N GLY A 254 -7.16 -19.52 -2.62
CA GLY A 254 -7.39 -20.94 -2.95
C GLY A 254 -7.16 -21.92 -1.80
N GLY A 255 -6.59 -21.47 -0.69
CA GLY A 255 -6.34 -22.25 0.53
C GLY A 255 -7.36 -21.93 1.61
#